data_690908f72e08081cd041346538059a4f
#
_entry.id   690908f72e08081cd041346538059a4f
#
_cell.length_a   1.000
_cell.length_b   1.000
_cell.length_c   1.000
_cell.angle_alpha   90.00
_cell.angle_beta   90.00
_cell.angle_gamma   90.00
#
_symmetry.space_group_name_H-M   'P 1'
#
loop_
_entity.id
_entity.type
_entity.pdbx_description
1 polymer ?
#
loop_
_entity_poly.entity_id
_entity_poly.type
_entity_poly.pdbx_seq_one_letter_code
_entity_poly.pdbx_strand_id
1 'polypeptide(L)'
;YSKGTVPESMKGSNYVRTMRDEIVALISYAVGCMFGRYSLDVDGLAYAGGDWDSSKYKTFIPDADSILPITDEEYLNDDIATRLCSWLKAVYGEDTLEENLDFIAKTLGNKGNTSREIIRSYFLNDFFKDHCQTYSVTGSGKRPIYWLFDSGKQNGFKALVYLHRYTPDTIVIHGIDYLHKMQRVYESEINRMQDMMDHSGNAREVAAASKRKDKLAKQLKECREYDEKISHLALSRIELDLDDGVKVNYRKLQTAQDGKFYEVLADSKNIMAKQRGKV
;
A
#
# COMPACT_ATOMS: atom_id res chain seq x y z
N TYR A 1 -5.60 11.06 24.54
CA TYR A 1 -5.52 12.31 25.34
C TYR A 1 -6.91 12.75 25.74
N SER A 2 -7.20 12.80 27.04
CA SER A 2 -8.44 13.43 27.53
C SER A 2 -8.37 14.94 27.29
N LYS A 3 -9.50 15.57 26.96
CA LYS A 3 -9.59 17.03 26.71
C LYS A 3 -9.00 17.92 27.84
N GLY A 4 -8.70 17.35 29.02
CA GLY A 4 -8.16 18.06 30.17
C GLY A 4 -6.63 18.03 30.31
N THR A 5 -5.91 17.29 29.45
CA THR A 5 -4.45 17.11 29.60
C THR A 5 -3.61 18.02 28.69
N VAL A 6 -4.24 18.68 27.70
CA VAL A 6 -3.54 19.58 26.77
C VAL A 6 -3.70 21.02 27.24
N PRO A 7 -2.61 21.75 27.50
CA PRO A 7 -2.69 23.18 27.83
C PRO A 7 -3.44 23.96 26.75
N GLU A 8 -4.23 24.96 27.14
CA GLU A 8 -5.02 25.77 26.20
C GLU A 8 -4.17 26.42 25.11
N SER A 9 -2.97 26.88 25.46
CA SER A 9 -1.98 27.44 24.52
C SER A 9 -1.47 26.48 23.44
N MET A 10 -1.68 25.17 23.62
CA MET A 10 -1.26 24.14 22.68
C MET A 10 -2.42 23.52 21.90
N LYS A 11 -3.69 23.86 22.24
CA LYS A 11 -4.84 23.37 21.50
C LYS A 11 -4.84 23.95 20.09
N GLY A 12 -4.95 23.05 19.10
CA GLY A 12 -4.85 23.42 17.69
C GLY A 12 -3.43 23.70 17.18
N SER A 13 -2.41 23.55 18.02
CA SER A 13 -1.00 23.60 17.60
C SER A 13 -0.61 22.33 16.84
N ASN A 14 0.23 22.45 15.82
CA ASN A 14 0.84 21.33 15.09
C ASN A 14 1.72 20.42 15.98
N TYR A 15 2.00 20.83 17.21
CA TYR A 15 2.76 20.04 18.18
C TYR A 15 1.87 19.06 18.98
N VAL A 16 0.55 19.23 18.95
CA VAL A 16 -0.39 18.34 19.65
C VAL A 16 -0.92 17.32 18.67
N ARG A 17 -0.49 16.07 18.85
CA ARG A 17 -0.96 14.96 18.03
C ARG A 17 -2.42 14.64 18.34
N THR A 18 -3.19 14.40 17.29
CA THR A 18 -4.58 13.94 17.40
C THR A 18 -4.62 12.42 17.54
N MET A 19 -5.78 11.87 17.94
CA MET A 19 -5.98 10.42 17.95
C MET A 19 -5.74 9.81 16.56
N ARG A 20 -6.13 10.52 15.47
CA ARG A 20 -5.87 10.08 14.11
C ARG A 20 -4.36 10.00 13.82
N ASP A 21 -3.57 10.97 14.28
CA ASP A 21 -2.12 10.94 14.10
C ASP A 21 -1.48 9.74 14.81
N GLU A 22 -2.00 9.37 15.98
CA GLU A 22 -1.54 8.18 16.71
C GLU A 22 -1.90 6.89 15.97
N ILE A 23 -3.11 6.77 15.45
CA ILE A 23 -3.52 5.60 14.66
C ILE A 23 -2.75 5.51 13.33
N VAL A 24 -2.52 6.62 12.65
CA VAL A 24 -1.69 6.65 11.43
C VAL A 24 -0.26 6.19 11.74
N ALA A 25 0.31 6.63 12.88
CA ALA A 25 1.64 6.19 13.31
C ALA A 25 1.67 4.69 13.67
N LEU A 26 0.63 4.18 14.35
CA LEU A 26 0.49 2.75 14.65
C LEU A 26 0.45 1.91 13.36
N ILE A 27 -0.37 2.31 12.39
CA ILE A 27 -0.45 1.63 11.08
C ILE A 27 0.89 1.69 10.35
N SER A 28 1.56 2.85 10.37
CA SER A 28 2.90 3.00 9.76
C SER A 28 3.93 2.07 10.40
N TYR A 29 3.89 1.89 11.74
CA TYR A 29 4.73 0.93 12.44
C TYR A 29 4.38 -0.52 12.06
N ALA A 30 3.09 -0.87 12.02
CA ALA A 30 2.64 -2.19 11.60
C ALA A 30 3.12 -2.53 10.17
N VAL A 31 3.01 -1.59 9.22
CA VAL A 31 3.55 -1.76 7.86
C VAL A 31 5.07 -1.93 7.89
N GLY A 32 5.76 -1.22 8.77
CA GLY A 32 7.19 -1.43 9.00
C GLY A 32 7.53 -2.83 9.48
N CYS A 33 6.71 -3.42 10.37
CA CYS A 33 6.84 -4.81 10.78
C CYS A 33 6.56 -5.79 9.62
N MET A 34 5.54 -5.51 8.79
CA MET A 34 5.22 -6.32 7.62
C MET A 34 6.39 -6.38 6.63
N PHE A 35 7.16 -5.31 6.48
CA PHE A 35 8.36 -5.25 5.65
C PHE A 35 9.64 -5.69 6.35
N GLY A 36 9.59 -5.96 7.65
CA GLY A 36 10.77 -6.30 8.44
C GLY A 36 11.68 -5.10 8.77
N ARG A 37 11.23 -3.86 8.49
CA ARG A 37 11.94 -2.66 8.96
C ARG A 37 11.97 -2.59 10.48
N TYR A 38 10.89 -3.00 11.12
CA TYR A 38 10.77 -3.18 12.57
C TYR A 38 10.45 -4.64 12.88
N SER A 39 10.65 -5.02 14.13
CA SER A 39 10.29 -6.32 14.67
C SER A 39 9.58 -6.13 16.01
N LEU A 40 8.74 -7.08 16.39
CA LEU A 40 8.16 -7.15 17.74
C LEU A 40 9.13 -7.79 18.75
N ASP A 41 10.27 -8.34 18.28
CA ASP A 41 11.21 -9.12 19.08
C ASP A 41 12.53 -8.40 19.35
N VAL A 42 12.80 -7.28 18.67
CA VAL A 42 14.02 -6.48 18.83
C VAL A 42 13.73 -4.98 18.82
N ASP A 43 14.47 -4.23 19.62
CA ASP A 43 14.31 -2.78 19.72
C ASP A 43 14.90 -2.06 18.50
N GLY A 44 14.26 -0.95 18.13
CA GLY A 44 14.72 -0.05 17.08
C GLY A 44 14.52 -0.59 15.66
N LEU A 45 15.49 -0.31 14.78
CA LEU A 45 15.46 -0.78 13.40
C LEU A 45 15.97 -2.21 13.29
N ALA A 46 15.12 -3.14 12.87
CA ALA A 46 15.51 -4.50 12.61
C ALA A 46 16.27 -4.67 11.29
N TYR A 47 15.80 -3.95 10.22
CA TYR A 47 16.43 -3.96 8.90
C TYR A 47 16.26 -2.62 8.17
N ALA A 48 17.36 -2.10 7.65
CA ALA A 48 17.39 -0.92 6.80
C ALA A 48 18.50 -1.00 5.73
N GLY A 49 18.80 -2.22 5.26
CA GLY A 49 19.88 -2.54 4.32
C GLY A 49 20.92 -3.47 4.96
N GLY A 50 21.83 -3.98 4.15
CA GLY A 50 22.82 -4.99 4.55
C GLY A 50 22.25 -6.41 4.58
N ASP A 51 22.85 -7.29 5.40
CA ASP A 51 22.46 -8.71 5.48
C ASP A 51 21.13 -8.91 6.21
N TRP A 52 20.26 -9.72 5.61
CA TRP A 52 18.99 -10.09 6.21
C TRP A 52 19.18 -11.13 7.32
N ASP A 53 18.71 -10.82 8.53
CA ASP A 53 18.75 -11.70 9.68
C ASP A 53 17.34 -12.12 10.10
N SER A 54 16.91 -13.30 9.67
CA SER A 54 15.58 -13.86 9.98
C SER A 54 15.38 -14.18 11.48
N SER A 55 16.45 -14.31 12.26
CA SER A 55 16.38 -14.62 13.70
C SER A 55 15.75 -13.49 14.52
N LYS A 56 15.70 -12.28 13.96
CA LYS A 56 15.07 -11.09 14.55
C LYS A 56 13.54 -11.12 14.53
N TYR A 57 12.92 -12.07 13.82
CA TYR A 57 11.47 -12.07 13.58
C TYR A 57 10.88 -13.41 14.01
N LYS A 58 10.29 -13.45 15.22
CA LYS A 58 9.68 -14.66 15.81
C LYS A 58 8.18 -14.48 16.02
N THR A 59 7.78 -13.38 16.67
CA THR A 59 6.39 -13.09 17.03
C THR A 59 5.55 -12.71 15.80
N PHE A 60 6.13 -11.97 14.86
CA PHE A 60 5.50 -11.61 13.60
C PHE A 60 6.51 -11.72 12.46
N ILE A 61 6.22 -12.59 11.51
CA ILE A 61 7.11 -12.85 10.37
C ILE A 61 6.82 -11.82 9.26
N PRO A 62 7.83 -11.07 8.82
CA PRO A 62 7.68 -10.15 7.69
C PRO A 62 7.27 -10.85 6.40
N ASP A 63 6.77 -10.07 5.47
CA ASP A 63 6.46 -10.53 4.13
C ASP A 63 7.73 -11.06 3.43
N ALA A 64 7.59 -12.17 2.70
CA ALA A 64 8.74 -12.90 2.16
C ALA A 64 9.40 -12.15 0.99
N ASP A 65 8.60 -11.65 0.05
CA ASP A 65 9.06 -10.98 -1.17
C ASP A 65 9.07 -9.44 -1.06
N SER A 66 8.60 -8.91 0.08
CA SER A 66 8.54 -7.47 0.33
C SER A 66 7.60 -6.70 -0.61
N ILE A 67 6.52 -7.35 -1.04
CA ILE A 67 5.47 -6.78 -1.87
C ILE A 67 4.14 -6.92 -1.13
N LEU A 68 3.53 -5.81 -0.71
CA LEU A 68 2.24 -5.81 -0.02
C LEU A 68 1.15 -5.31 -0.97
N PRO A 69 0.32 -6.18 -1.55
CA PRO A 69 -0.80 -5.79 -2.39
C PRO A 69 -1.82 -4.96 -1.60
N ILE A 70 -2.42 -3.98 -2.28
CA ILE A 70 -3.51 -3.17 -1.75
C ILE A 70 -4.71 -3.34 -2.68
N THR A 71 -5.74 -4.02 -2.20
CA THR A 71 -6.94 -4.34 -2.96
C THR A 71 -8.18 -3.72 -2.33
N ASP A 72 -9.20 -3.44 -3.14
CA ASP A 72 -10.47 -2.89 -2.65
C ASP A 72 -11.36 -3.94 -1.96
N GLU A 73 -11.09 -5.21 -2.22
CA GLU A 73 -11.71 -6.36 -1.54
C GLU A 73 -10.63 -7.41 -1.22
N GLU A 74 -10.99 -8.45 -0.47
CA GLU A 74 -10.09 -9.52 -0.08
C GLU A 74 -9.90 -10.53 -1.22
N TYR A 75 -9.06 -10.20 -2.17
CA TYR A 75 -8.73 -11.06 -3.31
C TYR A 75 -7.45 -11.88 -3.11
N LEU A 76 -6.58 -11.42 -2.22
CA LEU A 76 -5.27 -12.00 -1.95
C LEU A 76 -5.12 -12.24 -0.46
N ASN A 77 -4.58 -13.39 -0.07
CA ASN A 77 -4.42 -13.79 1.34
C ASN A 77 -3.33 -12.99 2.08
N ASP A 78 -2.43 -12.36 1.33
CA ASP A 78 -1.28 -11.59 1.80
C ASP A 78 -1.43 -10.09 1.58
N ASP A 79 -2.65 -9.62 1.28
CA ASP A 79 -2.86 -8.18 1.14
C ASP A 79 -2.63 -7.42 2.46
N ILE A 80 -2.35 -6.14 2.34
CA ILE A 80 -1.95 -5.29 3.47
C ILE A 80 -3.00 -5.24 4.60
N ALA A 81 -4.30 -5.32 4.27
CA ALA A 81 -5.36 -5.29 5.27
C ALA A 81 -5.44 -6.61 6.05
N THR A 82 -5.28 -7.74 5.37
CA THR A 82 -5.19 -9.07 5.99
C THR A 82 -3.93 -9.18 6.85
N ARG A 83 -2.80 -8.65 6.37
CA ARG A 83 -1.56 -8.58 7.15
C ARG A 83 -1.70 -7.68 8.39
N LEU A 84 -2.46 -6.57 8.29
CA LEU A 84 -2.75 -5.74 9.47
C LEU A 84 -3.56 -6.49 10.52
N CYS A 85 -4.58 -7.27 10.12
CA CYS A 85 -5.32 -8.11 11.04
C CYS A 85 -4.40 -9.12 11.75
N SER A 86 -3.50 -9.76 11.00
CA SER A 86 -2.53 -10.71 11.57
C SER A 86 -1.56 -10.03 12.54
N TRP A 87 -1.12 -8.81 12.24
CA TRP A 87 -0.25 -8.03 13.11
C TRP A 87 -1.00 -7.62 14.41
N LEU A 88 -2.25 -7.16 14.29
CA LEU A 88 -3.07 -6.81 15.46
C LEU A 88 -3.29 -8.01 16.39
N LYS A 89 -3.54 -9.19 15.82
CA LYS A 89 -3.64 -10.45 16.60
C LYS A 89 -2.33 -10.76 17.33
N ALA A 90 -1.19 -10.61 16.67
CA ALA A 90 0.11 -10.87 17.29
C ALA A 90 0.43 -9.91 18.44
N VAL A 91 0.00 -8.65 18.34
CA VAL A 91 0.30 -7.61 19.35
C VAL A 91 -0.72 -7.59 20.51
N TYR A 92 -2.01 -7.68 20.19
CA TYR A 92 -3.09 -7.43 21.14
C TYR A 92 -3.92 -8.69 21.49
N GLY A 93 -3.67 -9.80 20.80
CA GLY A 93 -4.45 -11.03 20.96
C GLY A 93 -5.65 -11.12 19.99
N GLU A 94 -6.08 -12.35 19.74
CA GLU A 94 -7.18 -12.64 18.81
C GLU A 94 -8.53 -12.14 19.35
N ASP A 95 -8.75 -12.26 20.64
CA ASP A 95 -10.02 -11.91 21.28
C ASP A 95 -10.37 -10.41 21.18
N THR A 96 -9.37 -9.53 21.00
CA THR A 96 -9.55 -8.08 20.89
C THR A 96 -9.54 -7.56 19.45
N LEU A 97 -9.42 -8.45 18.46
CA LEU A 97 -9.22 -8.05 17.06
C LEU A 97 -10.33 -7.13 16.55
N GLU A 98 -11.58 -7.53 16.71
CA GLU A 98 -12.73 -6.77 16.19
C GLU A 98 -12.86 -5.41 16.86
N GLU A 99 -12.63 -5.32 18.18
CA GLU A 99 -12.63 -4.06 18.92
C GLU A 99 -11.52 -3.12 18.43
N ASN A 100 -10.32 -3.64 18.20
CA ASN A 100 -9.20 -2.87 17.66
C ASN A 100 -9.47 -2.39 16.22
N LEU A 101 -10.02 -3.24 15.35
CA LEU A 101 -10.40 -2.85 13.99
C LEU A 101 -11.46 -1.76 13.99
N ASP A 102 -12.48 -1.86 14.85
CA ASP A 102 -13.53 -0.86 15.00
C ASP A 102 -12.98 0.48 15.49
N PHE A 103 -12.08 0.45 16.46
CA PHE A 103 -11.44 1.65 16.99
C PHE A 103 -10.59 2.35 15.91
N ILE A 104 -9.78 1.59 15.17
CA ILE A 104 -8.96 2.08 14.07
C ILE A 104 -9.86 2.68 12.98
N ALA A 105 -10.87 1.97 12.54
CA ALA A 105 -11.77 2.39 11.48
C ALA A 105 -12.53 3.68 11.84
N LYS A 106 -13.08 3.76 13.05
CA LYS A 106 -13.77 4.97 13.56
C LYS A 106 -12.82 6.18 13.62
N THR A 107 -11.57 5.94 13.99
CA THR A 107 -10.57 7.02 14.08
C THR A 107 -10.12 7.52 12.71
N LEU A 108 -9.95 6.61 11.74
CA LEU A 108 -9.59 6.96 10.36
C LEU A 108 -10.70 7.74 9.66
N GLY A 109 -11.97 7.34 9.86
CA GLY A 109 -13.15 8.03 9.30
C GLY A 109 -13.30 7.91 7.78
N ASN A 110 -12.61 6.94 7.14
CA ASN A 110 -12.75 6.67 5.72
C ASN A 110 -14.11 6.04 5.39
N LYS A 111 -14.45 5.97 4.10
CA LYS A 111 -15.73 5.39 3.65
C LYS A 111 -15.67 3.86 3.65
N GLY A 112 -16.73 3.24 4.12
CA GLY A 112 -16.94 1.80 4.15
C GLY A 112 -18.12 1.44 5.04
N ASN A 113 -18.66 0.23 4.90
CA ASN A 113 -19.78 -0.28 5.69
C ASN A 113 -19.27 -1.11 6.89
N THR A 114 -18.06 -1.64 6.78
CA THR A 114 -17.40 -2.44 7.82
C THR A 114 -16.06 -1.84 8.17
N SER A 115 -15.53 -2.18 9.35
CA SER A 115 -14.21 -1.72 9.79
C SER A 115 -13.09 -2.14 8.83
N ARG A 116 -13.18 -3.33 8.25
CA ARG A 116 -12.22 -3.81 7.24
C ARG A 116 -12.30 -3.02 5.94
N GLU A 117 -13.49 -2.70 5.45
CA GLU A 117 -13.67 -1.84 4.25
C GLU A 117 -13.11 -0.43 4.48
N ILE A 118 -13.34 0.15 5.66
CA ILE A 118 -12.82 1.47 6.02
C ILE A 118 -11.28 1.45 6.04
N ILE A 119 -10.67 0.42 6.62
CA ILE A 119 -9.21 0.26 6.67
C ILE A 119 -8.65 0.04 5.26
N ARG A 120 -9.28 -0.79 4.42
CA ARG A 120 -8.90 -0.94 3.00
C ARG A 120 -8.97 0.38 2.25
N SER A 121 -10.05 1.14 2.45
CA SER A 121 -10.21 2.47 1.86
C SER A 121 -9.08 3.43 2.26
N TYR A 122 -8.63 3.38 3.53
CA TYR A 122 -7.48 4.16 3.98
C TYR A 122 -6.18 3.76 3.26
N PHE A 123 -5.88 2.48 3.14
CA PHE A 123 -4.68 2.01 2.42
C PHE A 123 -4.71 2.40 0.94
N LEU A 124 -5.87 2.29 0.29
CA LEU A 124 -6.05 2.63 -1.12
C LEU A 124 -5.86 4.12 -1.43
N ASN A 125 -6.28 5.01 -0.51
CA ASN A 125 -6.45 6.42 -0.84
C ASN A 125 -5.55 7.38 -0.05
N ASP A 126 -5.19 7.03 1.19
CA ASP A 126 -4.59 7.98 2.13
C ASP A 126 -3.22 7.55 2.68
N PHE A 127 -2.99 6.26 2.91
CA PHE A 127 -1.77 5.75 3.53
C PHE A 127 -0.50 6.26 2.87
N PHE A 128 -0.40 6.17 1.55
CA PHE A 128 0.81 6.61 0.83
C PHE A 128 1.05 8.12 0.96
N LYS A 129 -0.02 8.90 1.00
CA LYS A 129 0.06 10.35 1.24
C LYS A 129 0.57 10.67 2.64
N ASP A 130 0.03 9.99 3.66
CA ASP A 130 0.48 10.14 5.06
C ASP A 130 1.94 9.68 5.21
N HIS A 131 2.32 8.57 4.56
CA HIS A 131 3.70 8.09 4.49
C HIS A 131 4.64 9.11 3.85
N CYS A 132 4.27 9.68 2.69
CA CYS A 132 5.06 10.73 2.04
C CYS A 132 5.19 12.00 2.89
N GLN A 133 4.19 12.31 3.72
CA GLN A 133 4.23 13.46 4.63
C GLN A 133 5.21 13.20 5.78
N THR A 134 5.16 12.02 6.37
CA THR A 134 6.06 11.57 7.44
C THR A 134 7.52 11.57 6.97
N TYR A 135 7.76 11.10 5.76
CA TYR A 135 9.11 11.03 5.14
C TYR A 135 9.38 12.21 4.19
N SER A 136 8.95 13.40 4.57
CA SER A 136 9.28 14.64 3.86
C SER A 136 10.35 15.42 4.62
N VAL A 137 11.27 16.04 3.86
CA VAL A 137 12.30 16.89 4.44
C VAL A 137 12.09 18.32 3.93
N THR A 138 12.03 19.28 4.86
CA THR A 138 11.92 20.70 4.52
C THR A 138 13.06 21.09 3.56
N GLY A 139 12.68 21.67 2.43
CA GLY A 139 13.64 22.06 1.40
C GLY A 139 14.04 20.94 0.42
N SER A 140 13.82 19.64 0.67
CA SER A 140 14.19 18.55 -0.25
C SER A 140 13.03 17.68 -0.73
N GLY A 141 11.81 17.91 -0.21
CA GLY A 141 10.58 17.28 -0.65
C GLY A 141 10.35 15.87 -0.13
N LYS A 142 9.44 15.16 -0.75
CA LYS A 142 9.01 13.81 -0.35
C LYS A 142 10.12 12.79 -0.59
N ARG A 143 10.33 11.93 0.39
CA ARG A 143 11.34 10.84 0.34
C ARG A 143 10.75 9.55 0.88
N PRO A 144 9.70 8.97 0.24
CA PRO A 144 9.09 7.74 0.71
C PRO A 144 10.11 6.60 0.67
N ILE A 145 10.09 5.78 1.73
CA ILE A 145 10.87 4.54 1.82
C ILE A 145 10.06 3.32 1.39
N TYR A 146 8.73 3.41 1.44
CA TYR A 146 7.82 2.47 0.79
C TYR A 146 7.33 3.12 -0.49
N TRP A 147 7.46 2.40 -1.60
CA TRP A 147 7.05 2.89 -2.91
C TRP A 147 5.75 2.23 -3.32
N LEU A 148 4.80 3.04 -3.73
CA LEU A 148 3.50 2.57 -4.17
C LEU A 148 3.51 2.39 -5.69
N PHE A 149 3.48 1.15 -6.13
CA PHE A 149 3.10 0.78 -7.48
C PHE A 149 1.59 1.01 -7.64
N ASP A 150 1.18 1.69 -8.71
CA ASP A 150 -0.20 2.17 -8.88
C ASP A 150 -0.59 2.10 -10.36
N SER A 151 -1.57 1.25 -10.67
CA SER A 151 -2.07 1.09 -12.04
C SER A 151 -2.88 2.30 -12.53
N GLY A 152 -3.51 3.04 -11.62
CA GLY A 152 -4.26 4.24 -11.98
C GLY A 152 -5.57 4.44 -11.21
N LYS A 153 -6.48 5.17 -11.84
CA LYS A 153 -7.69 5.70 -11.20
C LYS A 153 -8.76 4.68 -10.86
N GLN A 154 -8.75 3.52 -11.51
CA GLN A 154 -9.72 2.45 -11.26
C GLN A 154 -9.32 1.59 -10.06
N ASN A 155 -8.12 1.80 -9.49
CA ASN A 155 -7.53 0.93 -8.48
C ASN A 155 -7.49 -0.53 -8.94
N GLY A 156 -7.14 -0.75 -10.19
CA GLY A 156 -7.02 -2.09 -10.77
C GLY A 156 -5.94 -2.91 -10.08
N PHE A 157 -4.79 -2.28 -9.80
CA PHE A 157 -3.74 -2.87 -9.00
C PHE A 157 -2.93 -1.82 -8.24
N LYS A 158 -2.67 -2.09 -6.97
CA LYS A 158 -1.72 -1.32 -6.15
C LYS A 158 -0.91 -2.26 -5.27
N ALA A 159 0.35 -1.94 -5.05
CA ALA A 159 1.20 -2.63 -4.08
C ALA A 159 2.26 -1.71 -3.52
N LEU A 160 2.55 -1.85 -2.22
CA LEU A 160 3.70 -1.23 -1.59
C LEU A 160 4.92 -2.15 -1.70
N VAL A 161 6.09 -1.54 -1.91
CA VAL A 161 7.39 -2.22 -1.91
C VAL A 161 8.35 -1.45 -1.00
N TYR A 162 9.10 -2.16 -0.17
CA TYR A 162 10.10 -1.56 0.69
C TYR A 162 11.42 -1.37 -0.06
N LEU A 163 11.86 -0.12 -0.22
CA LEU A 163 13.04 0.25 -1.00
C LEU A 163 14.31 -0.52 -0.58
N HIS A 164 14.55 -0.69 0.73
CA HIS A 164 15.74 -1.36 1.23
C HIS A 164 15.75 -2.89 1.03
N ARG A 165 14.62 -3.48 0.62
CA ARG A 165 14.50 -4.89 0.24
C ARG A 165 14.27 -5.08 -1.26
N TYR A 166 14.31 -3.99 -2.03
CA TYR A 166 14.17 -4.06 -3.48
C TYR A 166 15.36 -4.82 -4.09
N THR A 167 15.06 -5.69 -5.03
CA THR A 167 16.01 -6.39 -5.89
C THR A 167 15.61 -6.23 -7.36
N PRO A 168 16.49 -6.47 -8.34
CA PRO A 168 16.12 -6.45 -9.75
C PRO A 168 14.99 -7.40 -10.14
N ASP A 169 14.74 -8.44 -9.33
CA ASP A 169 13.65 -9.39 -9.54
C ASP A 169 12.30 -8.91 -8.96
N THR A 170 12.29 -7.89 -8.12
CA THR A 170 11.08 -7.38 -7.46
C THR A 170 9.99 -7.01 -8.49
N ILE A 171 10.35 -6.36 -9.61
CA ILE A 171 9.38 -5.99 -10.66
C ILE A 171 8.83 -7.23 -11.37
N VAL A 172 9.65 -8.26 -11.56
CA VAL A 172 9.25 -9.53 -12.18
C VAL A 172 8.23 -10.24 -11.30
N ILE A 173 8.53 -10.38 -9.99
CA ILE A 173 7.63 -10.99 -8.99
C ILE A 173 6.32 -10.20 -8.92
N HIS A 174 6.40 -8.87 -8.85
CA HIS A 174 5.25 -7.97 -8.85
C HIS A 174 4.30 -8.20 -10.04
N GLY A 175 4.86 -8.33 -11.27
CA GLY A 175 4.07 -8.59 -12.47
C GLY A 175 3.48 -10.01 -12.50
N ILE A 176 4.33 -11.03 -12.30
CA ILE A 176 3.93 -12.43 -12.48
C ILE A 176 3.03 -12.91 -11.36
N ASP A 177 3.44 -12.72 -10.11
CA ASP A 177 2.75 -13.34 -8.98
C ASP A 177 1.49 -12.57 -8.57
N TYR A 178 1.51 -11.25 -8.63
CA TYR A 178 0.41 -10.42 -8.15
C TYR A 178 -0.47 -9.86 -9.26
N LEU A 179 0.10 -9.17 -10.24
CA LEU A 179 -0.68 -8.49 -11.28
C LEU A 179 -1.44 -9.49 -12.17
N HIS A 180 -0.77 -10.56 -12.61
CA HIS A 180 -1.42 -11.63 -13.39
C HIS A 180 -2.45 -12.40 -12.55
N LYS A 181 -2.19 -12.60 -11.25
CA LYS A 181 -3.17 -13.20 -10.34
C LYS A 181 -4.41 -12.32 -10.23
N MET A 182 -4.24 -11.00 -10.08
CA MET A 182 -5.37 -10.07 -10.04
C MET A 182 -6.17 -10.03 -11.34
N GLN A 183 -5.52 -10.09 -12.49
CA GLN A 183 -6.22 -10.18 -13.79
C GLN A 183 -7.14 -11.42 -13.82
N ARG A 184 -6.63 -12.59 -13.42
CA ARG A 184 -7.43 -13.82 -13.35
C ARG A 184 -8.60 -13.73 -12.35
N VAL A 185 -8.36 -13.09 -11.20
CA VAL A 185 -9.42 -12.85 -10.20
C VAL A 185 -10.53 -11.97 -10.80
N TYR A 186 -10.18 -10.88 -11.48
CA TYR A 186 -11.17 -10.01 -12.11
C TYR A 186 -11.93 -10.72 -13.22
N GLU A 187 -11.28 -11.53 -14.04
CA GLU A 187 -11.94 -12.34 -15.07
C GLU A 187 -12.94 -13.31 -14.46
N SER A 188 -12.56 -14.01 -13.40
CA SER A 188 -13.45 -14.92 -12.67
C SER A 188 -14.65 -14.20 -12.06
N GLU A 189 -14.42 -13.06 -11.40
CA GLU A 189 -15.48 -12.27 -10.78
C GLU A 189 -16.45 -11.66 -11.83
N ILE A 190 -15.95 -11.22 -12.98
CA ILE A 190 -16.78 -10.75 -14.10
C ILE A 190 -17.69 -11.87 -14.57
N ASN A 191 -17.19 -13.08 -14.74
CA ASN A 191 -17.97 -14.24 -15.14
C ASN A 191 -19.03 -14.58 -14.07
N ARG A 192 -18.66 -14.53 -12.79
CA ARG A 192 -19.60 -14.74 -11.67
C ARG A 192 -20.72 -13.70 -11.65
N MET A 193 -20.40 -12.43 -11.91
CA MET A 193 -21.42 -11.38 -12.00
C MET A 193 -22.36 -11.60 -13.20
N GLN A 194 -21.84 -12.04 -14.33
CA GLN A 194 -22.65 -12.38 -15.48
C GLN A 194 -23.62 -13.52 -15.16
N ASP A 195 -23.12 -14.59 -14.55
CA ASP A 195 -23.94 -15.73 -14.14
C ASP A 195 -25.07 -15.32 -13.16
N MET A 196 -24.75 -14.43 -12.20
CA MET A 196 -25.79 -13.86 -11.31
C MET A 196 -26.85 -13.06 -12.08
N MET A 197 -26.45 -12.29 -13.10
CA MET A 197 -27.39 -11.51 -13.93
C MET A 197 -28.30 -12.42 -14.75
N ASP A 198 -27.77 -13.53 -15.23
CA ASP A 198 -28.52 -14.47 -16.10
C ASP A 198 -29.48 -15.36 -15.31
N HIS A 199 -29.23 -15.65 -14.05
CA HIS A 199 -29.99 -16.60 -13.24
C HIS A 199 -30.76 -15.97 -12.07
N SER A 200 -30.52 -14.73 -11.66
CA SER A 200 -31.26 -14.09 -10.57
C SER A 200 -32.62 -13.58 -11.04
N GLY A 201 -33.67 -13.97 -10.34
CA GLY A 201 -34.99 -13.40 -10.49
C GLY A 201 -35.20 -12.05 -9.77
N ASN A 202 -34.17 -11.55 -9.05
CA ASN A 202 -34.24 -10.33 -8.25
C ASN A 202 -33.65 -9.15 -8.99
N ALA A 203 -34.49 -8.20 -9.42
CA ALA A 203 -34.04 -7.02 -10.17
C ALA A 203 -32.95 -6.17 -9.43
N ARG A 204 -32.96 -6.13 -8.08
CA ARG A 204 -31.93 -5.42 -7.30
C ARG A 204 -30.58 -6.14 -7.37
N GLU A 205 -30.57 -7.46 -7.29
CA GLU A 205 -29.36 -8.26 -7.42
C GLU A 205 -28.76 -8.14 -8.82
N VAL A 206 -29.59 -8.21 -9.85
CA VAL A 206 -29.17 -8.02 -11.25
C VAL A 206 -28.54 -6.64 -11.43
N ALA A 207 -29.17 -5.58 -10.93
CA ALA A 207 -28.62 -4.22 -11.03
C ALA A 207 -27.29 -4.06 -10.27
N ALA A 208 -27.17 -4.66 -9.08
CA ALA A 208 -25.94 -4.65 -8.30
C ALA A 208 -24.82 -5.43 -9.00
N ALA A 209 -25.12 -6.62 -9.54
CA ALA A 209 -24.18 -7.45 -10.29
C ALA A 209 -23.70 -6.73 -11.57
N SER A 210 -24.60 -6.08 -12.31
CA SER A 210 -24.26 -5.29 -13.49
C SER A 210 -23.28 -4.15 -13.16
N LYS A 211 -23.58 -3.38 -12.14
CA LYS A 211 -22.71 -2.28 -11.69
C LYS A 211 -21.32 -2.79 -11.24
N ARG A 212 -21.29 -3.91 -10.51
CA ARG A 212 -20.04 -4.54 -10.07
C ARG A 212 -19.24 -5.06 -11.25
N LYS A 213 -19.87 -5.73 -12.22
CA LYS A 213 -19.24 -6.21 -13.45
C LYS A 213 -18.58 -5.07 -14.23
N ASP A 214 -19.26 -3.94 -14.39
CA ASP A 214 -18.72 -2.76 -15.07
C ASP A 214 -17.49 -2.20 -14.36
N LYS A 215 -17.49 -2.18 -13.02
CA LYS A 215 -16.31 -1.77 -12.23
C LYS A 215 -15.14 -2.72 -12.45
N LEU A 216 -15.37 -4.02 -12.32
CA LEU A 216 -14.36 -5.06 -12.50
C LEU A 216 -13.75 -5.05 -13.91
N ALA A 217 -14.57 -4.82 -14.94
CA ALA A 217 -14.12 -4.71 -16.33
C ALA A 217 -13.17 -3.50 -16.52
N LYS A 218 -13.45 -2.37 -15.87
CA LYS A 218 -12.56 -1.20 -15.89
C LYS A 218 -11.24 -1.48 -15.15
N GLN A 219 -11.31 -2.16 -14.01
CA GLN A 219 -10.13 -2.55 -13.23
C GLN A 219 -9.26 -3.54 -14.02
N LEU A 220 -9.87 -4.54 -14.66
CA LEU A 220 -9.15 -5.50 -15.50
C LEU A 220 -8.45 -4.81 -16.68
N LYS A 221 -9.16 -3.90 -17.36
CA LYS A 221 -8.56 -3.13 -18.46
C LYS A 221 -7.34 -2.33 -17.97
N GLU A 222 -7.47 -1.61 -16.86
CA GLU A 222 -6.38 -0.85 -16.27
C GLU A 222 -5.20 -1.75 -15.88
N CYS A 223 -5.47 -2.93 -15.30
CA CYS A 223 -4.42 -3.92 -14.99
C CYS A 223 -3.65 -4.37 -16.24
N ARG A 224 -4.33 -4.64 -17.35
CA ARG A 224 -3.69 -5.07 -18.61
C ARG A 224 -2.82 -3.96 -19.21
N GLU A 225 -3.30 -2.73 -19.23
CA GLU A 225 -2.52 -1.57 -19.68
C GLU A 225 -1.30 -1.31 -18.78
N TYR A 226 -1.43 -1.59 -17.49
CA TYR A 226 -0.34 -1.48 -16.52
C TYR A 226 0.67 -2.60 -16.69
N ASP A 227 0.22 -3.82 -16.97
CA ASP A 227 1.06 -5.00 -17.21
C ASP A 227 2.03 -4.79 -18.40
N GLU A 228 1.58 -4.15 -19.47
CA GLU A 228 2.45 -3.77 -20.58
C GLU A 228 3.63 -2.89 -20.12
N LYS A 229 3.38 -1.93 -19.22
CA LYS A 229 4.43 -1.05 -18.66
C LYS A 229 5.39 -1.83 -17.76
N ILE A 230 4.84 -2.67 -16.87
CA ILE A 230 5.62 -3.50 -15.95
C ILE A 230 6.50 -4.48 -16.73
N SER A 231 5.99 -5.09 -17.79
CA SER A 231 6.74 -6.03 -18.62
C SER A 231 8.01 -5.41 -19.25
N HIS A 232 7.93 -4.17 -19.72
CA HIS A 232 9.10 -3.45 -20.23
C HIS A 232 10.15 -3.19 -19.16
N LEU A 233 9.73 -2.86 -17.94
CA LEU A 233 10.62 -2.59 -16.81
C LEU A 233 11.21 -3.89 -16.22
N ALA A 234 10.43 -4.96 -16.18
CA ALA A 234 10.87 -6.28 -15.70
C ALA A 234 12.02 -6.82 -16.57
N LEU A 235 11.92 -6.70 -17.90
CA LEU A 235 12.99 -7.09 -18.81
C LEU A 235 14.29 -6.30 -18.60
N SER A 236 14.19 -5.09 -18.07
CA SER A 236 15.34 -4.20 -17.83
C SER A 236 16.15 -4.58 -16.59
N ARG A 237 15.62 -5.42 -15.68
CA ARG A 237 16.29 -5.84 -14.43
C ARG A 237 16.99 -4.68 -13.71
N ILE A 238 16.24 -3.64 -13.42
CA ILE A 238 16.77 -2.36 -12.96
C ILE A 238 17.37 -2.51 -11.56
N GLU A 239 18.66 -2.20 -11.43
CA GLU A 239 19.35 -2.11 -10.15
C GLU A 239 19.22 -0.70 -9.58
N LEU A 240 19.00 -0.59 -8.27
CA LEU A 240 18.95 0.68 -7.56
C LEU A 240 20.18 0.83 -6.67
N ASP A 241 20.71 2.05 -6.63
CA ASP A 241 21.73 2.44 -5.67
C ASP A 241 21.09 3.38 -4.65
N LEU A 242 21.01 2.95 -3.40
CA LEU A 242 20.34 3.73 -2.36
C LEU A 242 21.06 5.05 -2.07
N ASP A 243 22.36 5.14 -2.33
CA ASP A 243 23.16 6.35 -2.15
C ASP A 243 22.82 7.45 -3.17
N ASP A 244 22.29 7.09 -4.35
CA ASP A 244 21.80 8.04 -5.34
C ASP A 244 20.59 8.88 -4.85
N GLY A 245 19.96 8.45 -3.77
CA GLY A 245 18.80 9.07 -3.16
C GLY A 245 17.48 8.79 -3.88
N VAL A 246 16.37 9.08 -3.16
CA VAL A 246 15.02 8.68 -3.57
C VAL A 246 14.62 9.18 -4.96
N LYS A 247 14.89 10.45 -5.29
CA LYS A 247 14.44 11.03 -6.58
C LYS A 247 15.07 10.39 -7.80
N VAL A 248 16.37 10.11 -7.70
CA VAL A 248 17.14 9.47 -8.79
C VAL A 248 16.63 8.04 -8.99
N ASN A 249 16.55 7.29 -7.91
CA ASN A 249 16.07 5.92 -7.94
C ASN A 249 14.61 5.80 -8.37
N TYR A 250 13.74 6.76 -7.98
CA TYR A 250 12.34 6.80 -8.38
C TYR A 250 12.16 6.96 -9.90
N ARG A 251 13.05 7.77 -10.52
CA ARG A 251 13.12 7.90 -11.98
C ARG A 251 13.73 6.65 -12.61
N LYS A 252 14.85 6.17 -12.05
CA LYS A 252 15.60 5.01 -12.58
C LYS A 252 14.71 3.77 -12.68
N LEU A 253 13.94 3.46 -11.62
CA LEU A 253 13.03 2.32 -11.60
C LEU A 253 11.96 2.39 -12.68
N GLN A 254 11.57 3.57 -13.12
CA GLN A 254 10.54 3.80 -14.13
C GLN A 254 11.11 4.03 -15.55
N THR A 255 12.41 3.83 -15.75
CA THR A 255 13.08 4.03 -17.04
C THR A 255 13.65 2.71 -17.54
N ALA A 256 13.14 2.20 -18.65
CA ALA A 256 13.61 0.98 -19.28
C ALA A 256 15.01 1.17 -19.92
N GLN A 257 15.66 0.09 -20.31
CA GLN A 257 17.02 0.10 -20.91
C GLN A 257 17.10 0.94 -22.19
N ASP A 258 16.01 1.05 -22.94
CA ASP A 258 15.91 1.88 -24.15
C ASP A 258 15.76 3.39 -23.82
N GLY A 259 15.76 3.76 -22.55
CA GLY A 259 15.59 5.12 -22.05
C GLY A 259 14.14 5.59 -22.00
N LYS A 260 13.16 4.76 -22.35
CA LYS A 260 11.75 5.12 -22.30
C LYS A 260 11.24 5.10 -20.85
N PHE A 261 10.50 6.15 -20.48
CA PHE A 261 9.91 6.29 -19.16
C PHE A 261 8.50 5.70 -19.15
N TYR A 262 8.24 4.80 -18.18
CA TYR A 262 6.94 4.18 -17.93
C TYR A 262 6.48 4.57 -16.52
N GLU A 263 5.45 5.41 -16.42
CA GLU A 263 4.90 5.81 -15.13
C GLU A 263 4.15 4.62 -14.50
N VAL A 264 4.76 4.01 -13.48
CA VAL A 264 4.22 2.87 -12.73
C VAL A 264 4.15 3.11 -11.23
N LEU A 265 4.79 4.17 -10.74
CA LEU A 265 4.79 4.55 -9.33
C LEU A 265 3.88 5.76 -9.09
N ALA A 266 3.19 5.75 -7.93
CA ALA A 266 2.32 6.84 -7.51
C ALA A 266 3.09 8.16 -7.33
N ASP A 267 2.40 9.28 -7.57
CA ASP A 267 2.91 10.65 -7.31
C ASP A 267 4.26 10.98 -7.98
N SER A 268 4.57 10.29 -9.08
CA SER A 268 5.87 10.36 -9.77
C SER A 268 6.27 11.79 -10.11
N LYS A 269 5.34 12.60 -10.61
CA LYS A 269 5.59 13.99 -10.98
C LYS A 269 6.05 14.83 -9.79
N ASN A 270 5.42 14.66 -8.63
CA ASN A 270 5.74 15.45 -7.44
C ASN A 270 7.01 14.97 -6.74
N ILE A 271 7.21 13.63 -6.67
CA ILE A 271 8.39 13.05 -6.03
C ILE A 271 9.65 13.36 -6.84
N MET A 272 9.59 13.28 -8.18
CA MET A 272 10.72 13.57 -9.06
C MET A 272 10.92 15.06 -9.36
N ALA A 273 9.97 15.94 -9.01
CA ALA A 273 10.06 17.35 -9.30
C ALA A 273 11.37 17.96 -8.73
N LYS A 274 12.08 18.71 -9.58
CA LYS A 274 13.16 19.56 -9.10
C LYS A 274 12.54 20.63 -8.21
N GLN A 275 13.07 20.82 -7.01
CA GLN A 275 12.69 21.97 -6.23
C GLN A 275 13.08 23.24 -7.00
N ARG A 276 12.09 24.14 -7.18
CA ARG A 276 12.42 25.52 -7.55
C ARG A 276 13.21 26.10 -6.37
N GLY A 277 14.53 26.29 -6.57
CA GLY A 277 15.35 27.00 -5.62
C GLY A 277 14.65 28.31 -5.28
N LYS A 278 14.41 28.55 -4.00
CA LYS A 278 14.24 29.93 -3.54
C LYS A 278 15.63 30.52 -3.66
N VAL A 279 15.82 31.35 -4.69
CA VAL A 279 16.91 32.32 -4.77
C VAL A 279 16.68 33.34 -3.67
#